data_473a835a649307edeb7072e95ddae9b4
#
_entry.id   473a835a649307edeb7072e95ddae9b4
#
_cell.length_a   1.000
_cell.length_b   1.000
_cell.length_c   1.000
_cell.angle_alpha   90.00
_cell.angle_beta   90.00
_cell.angle_gamma   90.00
#
_symmetry.space_group_name_H-M   'P 1'
#
loop_
_entity.id
_entity.type
_entity.pdbx_description
1 polymer ?
#
loop_
_entity_poly.entity_id
_entity_poly.type
_entity_poly.pdbx_seq_one_letter_code
_entity_poly.pdbx_strand_id
1 'polypeptide(L)'
;LSFMKSKNWVNRQKNDQYVKKAKQLGYINRAAFKLEEIEQKYKIIEHSREILELGSSPGGWTQVILNYNSKTNITCFDLLDMKINNQCITFYREDFLKYNFINLINRLFYSTFVFCCFKKLSFKSMFSKLKPK
;
A
#
# COMPACT_ATOMS: atom_id res chain seq x y z
N LEU A 1 -5.19 -22.03 -8.08
CA LEU A 1 -5.82 -22.37 -6.80
C LEU A 1 -6.81 -21.25 -6.44
N SER A 2 -8.10 -21.51 -6.75
CA SER A 2 -9.19 -20.64 -6.34
C SER A 2 -9.27 -20.69 -4.81
N PHE A 3 -8.90 -19.61 -4.14
CA PHE A 3 -9.17 -19.43 -2.71
C PHE A 3 -10.69 -19.30 -2.55
N MET A 4 -11.36 -20.38 -2.19
CA MET A 4 -12.77 -20.37 -1.80
C MET A 4 -12.89 -19.52 -0.51
N LYS A 5 -13.28 -18.26 -0.69
CA LYS A 5 -13.60 -17.38 0.43
C LYS A 5 -14.80 -17.97 1.17
N SER A 6 -14.65 -18.26 2.46
CA SER A 6 -15.76 -18.85 3.24
C SER A 6 -17.01 -17.96 3.14
N LYS A 7 -18.21 -18.57 3.10
CA LYS A 7 -19.51 -17.84 3.09
C LYS A 7 -19.57 -16.77 4.19
N ASN A 8 -19.02 -17.06 5.35
CA ASN A 8 -18.96 -16.15 6.50
C ASN A 8 -18.07 -14.91 6.23
N TRP A 9 -16.99 -15.05 5.45
CA TRP A 9 -16.15 -13.93 5.06
C TRP A 9 -16.89 -13.01 4.08
N VAL A 10 -17.56 -13.60 3.09
CA VAL A 10 -18.34 -12.85 2.08
C VAL A 10 -19.49 -12.08 2.75
N ASN A 11 -20.20 -12.70 3.69
CA ASN A 11 -21.30 -12.05 4.42
C ASN A 11 -20.79 -10.91 5.31
N ARG A 12 -19.66 -11.08 5.99
CA ARG A 12 -19.04 -10.00 6.77
C ARG A 12 -18.64 -8.82 5.89
N GLN A 13 -18.06 -9.08 4.70
CA GLN A 13 -17.71 -8.04 3.74
C GLN A 13 -18.95 -7.27 3.22
N LYS A 14 -20.06 -7.96 2.93
CA LYS A 14 -21.30 -7.32 2.47
C LYS A 14 -21.93 -6.41 3.52
N ASN A 15 -21.80 -6.75 4.80
CA ASN A 15 -22.42 -6.03 5.92
C ASN A 15 -21.50 -4.97 6.54
N ASP A 16 -20.24 -4.91 6.13
CA ASP A 16 -19.27 -3.95 6.65
C ASP A 16 -19.60 -2.53 6.18
N GLN A 17 -19.89 -1.65 7.12
CA GLN A 17 -20.23 -0.25 6.85
C GLN A 17 -19.10 0.50 6.12
N TYR A 18 -17.85 0.18 6.44
CA TYR A 18 -16.69 0.78 5.77
C TYR A 18 -16.55 0.33 4.31
N VAL A 19 -16.93 -0.91 4.00
CA VAL A 19 -16.98 -1.39 2.60
C VAL A 19 -18.04 -0.64 1.81
N LYS A 20 -19.24 -0.43 2.39
CA LYS A 20 -20.31 0.35 1.77
C LYS A 20 -19.88 1.80 1.57
N LYS A 21 -19.32 2.43 2.60
CA LYS A 21 -18.81 3.80 2.55
C LYS A 21 -17.69 3.97 1.51
N ALA A 22 -16.76 3.00 1.42
CA ALA A 22 -15.70 3.03 0.42
C ALA A 22 -16.27 3.04 -1.00
N LYS A 23 -17.26 2.20 -1.29
CA LYS A 23 -17.94 2.18 -2.60
C LYS A 23 -18.64 3.50 -2.90
N GLN A 24 -19.34 4.09 -1.92
CA GLN A 24 -20.02 5.38 -2.08
C GLN A 24 -19.05 6.52 -2.40
N LEU A 25 -17.87 6.51 -1.80
CA LEU A 25 -16.84 7.53 -1.98
C LEU A 25 -15.88 7.21 -3.14
N GLY A 26 -16.10 6.13 -3.90
CA GLY A 26 -15.26 5.75 -5.03
C GLY A 26 -13.91 5.17 -4.66
N TYR A 27 -13.73 4.70 -3.43
CA TYR A 27 -12.52 4.01 -3.02
C TYR A 27 -12.50 2.54 -3.47
N ILE A 28 -11.32 2.07 -3.88
CA ILE A 28 -11.10 0.69 -4.32
C ILE A 28 -11.41 -0.30 -3.19
N ASN A 29 -11.05 0.05 -1.94
CA ASN A 29 -11.36 -0.75 -0.76
C ASN A 29 -11.40 0.11 0.51
N ARG A 30 -11.86 -0.50 1.62
CA ARG A 30 -11.97 0.16 2.92
C ARG A 30 -10.63 0.50 3.58
N ALA A 31 -9.52 -0.09 3.10
CA ALA A 31 -8.20 0.19 3.66
C ALA A 31 -7.78 1.66 3.42
N ALA A 32 -8.37 2.33 2.43
CA ALA A 32 -8.18 3.74 2.16
C ALA A 32 -8.39 4.62 3.39
N PHE A 33 -9.44 4.37 4.18
CA PHE A 33 -9.75 5.17 5.38
C PHE A 33 -8.65 5.15 6.42
N LYS A 34 -7.94 4.01 6.55
CA LYS A 34 -6.83 3.91 7.50
C LYS A 34 -5.67 4.84 7.12
N LEU A 35 -5.36 4.92 5.84
CA LEU A 35 -4.31 5.82 5.37
C LEU A 35 -4.75 7.29 5.44
N GLU A 36 -6.03 7.59 5.16
CA GLU A 36 -6.57 8.92 5.35
C GLU A 36 -6.44 9.42 6.80
N GLU A 37 -6.80 8.59 7.78
CA GLU A 37 -6.63 8.93 9.20
C GLU A 37 -5.17 9.25 9.54
N ILE A 38 -4.23 8.45 9.00
CA ILE A 38 -2.78 8.67 9.19
C ILE A 38 -2.36 9.99 8.56
N GLU A 39 -2.79 10.25 7.33
CA GLU A 39 -2.41 11.46 6.60
C GLU A 39 -2.98 12.71 7.26
N GLN A 40 -4.23 12.69 7.69
CA GLN A 40 -4.86 13.81 8.40
C GLN A 40 -4.09 14.17 9.67
N LYS A 41 -3.51 13.18 10.34
CA LYS A 41 -2.77 13.38 11.60
C LYS A 41 -1.32 13.80 11.39
N TYR A 42 -0.64 13.20 10.41
CA TYR A 42 0.82 13.29 10.31
C TYR A 42 1.33 14.02 9.07
N LYS A 43 0.48 14.29 8.07
CA LYS A 43 0.84 14.99 6.82
C LYS A 43 2.06 14.39 6.10
N ILE A 44 2.13 13.07 6.03
CA ILE A 44 3.29 12.34 5.53
C ILE A 44 3.32 12.33 3.98
N ILE A 45 2.15 12.14 3.36
CA ILE A 45 2.03 12.00 1.90
C ILE A 45 2.24 13.33 1.22
N GLU A 46 1.67 14.39 1.78
CA GLU A 46 1.70 15.74 1.22
C GLU A 46 3.13 16.23 0.94
N HIS A 47 4.08 15.84 1.79
CA HIS A 47 5.48 16.25 1.70
C HIS A 47 6.43 15.21 1.09
N SER A 48 5.89 14.04 0.70
CA SER A 48 6.72 12.95 0.15
C SER A 48 6.87 13.06 -1.37
N ARG A 49 8.10 12.95 -1.85
CA ARG A 49 8.40 12.85 -3.30
C ARG A 49 8.39 11.42 -3.81
N GLU A 50 8.81 10.50 -2.96
CA GLU A 50 8.92 9.08 -3.26
C GLU A 50 8.24 8.29 -2.16
N ILE A 51 7.39 7.33 -2.52
CA ILE A 51 6.70 6.45 -1.58
C ILE A 51 6.91 5.01 -2.03
N LEU A 52 7.29 4.16 -1.08
CA LEU A 52 7.35 2.72 -1.26
C LEU A 52 6.15 2.07 -0.58
N GLU A 53 5.31 1.41 -1.37
CA GLU A 53 4.13 0.70 -0.88
C GLU A 53 4.32 -0.81 -1.02
N LEU A 54 4.33 -1.51 0.11
CA LEU A 54 4.46 -2.97 0.19
C LEU A 54 3.10 -3.61 0.47
N GLY A 55 2.66 -4.52 -0.39
CA GLY A 55 1.32 -5.10 -0.32
C GLY A 55 0.25 -4.16 -0.87
N SER A 56 0.52 -3.59 -2.04
CA SER A 56 -0.25 -2.48 -2.62
C SER A 56 -1.60 -2.91 -3.21
N SER A 57 -1.76 -4.18 -3.63
CA SER A 57 -3.00 -4.65 -4.27
C SER A 57 -4.21 -4.57 -3.31
N PRO A 58 -5.35 -4.17 -3.79
CA PRO A 58 -5.75 -3.78 -5.14
C PRO A 58 -5.50 -2.29 -5.48
N GLY A 59 -4.85 -1.49 -4.61
CA GLY A 59 -4.51 -0.10 -4.85
C GLY A 59 -5.28 0.92 -4.01
N GLY A 60 -5.89 0.50 -2.90
CA GLY A 60 -6.66 1.42 -2.06
C GLY A 60 -5.80 2.50 -1.39
N TRP A 61 -4.61 2.16 -0.95
CA TRP A 61 -3.66 3.13 -0.40
C TRP A 61 -3.02 3.96 -1.51
N THR A 62 -2.63 3.34 -2.62
CA THR A 62 -2.14 4.03 -3.82
C THR A 62 -3.11 5.12 -4.27
N GLN A 63 -4.42 4.83 -4.26
CA GLN A 63 -5.46 5.81 -4.61
C GLN A 63 -5.46 7.01 -3.65
N VAL A 64 -5.37 6.77 -2.35
CA VAL A 64 -5.29 7.83 -1.34
C VAL A 64 -4.03 8.67 -1.53
N ILE A 65 -2.87 8.02 -1.74
CA ILE A 65 -1.61 8.73 -2.00
C ILE A 65 -1.75 9.68 -3.17
N LEU A 66 -2.28 9.23 -4.30
CA LEU A 66 -2.47 10.06 -5.49
C LEU A 66 -3.48 11.19 -5.28
N ASN A 67 -4.50 10.98 -4.42
CA ASN A 67 -5.46 12.02 -4.09
C ASN A 67 -4.84 13.17 -3.29
N TYR A 68 -3.92 12.86 -2.36
CA TYR A 68 -3.23 13.87 -1.55
C TYR A 68 -2.05 14.50 -2.28
N ASN A 69 -1.31 13.70 -3.07
CA ASN A 69 -0.14 14.16 -3.79
C ASN A 69 -0.01 13.47 -5.15
N SER A 70 -0.60 14.08 -6.18
CA SER A 70 -0.60 13.54 -7.55
C SER A 70 0.76 13.56 -8.25
N LYS A 71 1.78 14.18 -7.64
CA LYS A 71 3.14 14.28 -8.19
C LYS A 71 4.13 13.32 -7.54
N THR A 72 3.70 12.61 -6.50
CA THR A 72 4.55 11.65 -5.80
C THR A 72 4.80 10.41 -6.65
N ASN A 73 6.04 9.96 -6.73
CA ASN A 73 6.37 8.68 -7.35
C ASN A 73 6.10 7.54 -6.38
N ILE A 74 5.35 6.54 -6.80
CA ILE A 74 4.95 5.42 -5.95
C ILE A 74 5.55 4.15 -6.52
N THR A 75 6.42 3.51 -5.75
CA THR A 75 6.92 2.17 -6.06
C THR A 75 6.12 1.14 -5.28
N CYS A 76 5.38 0.30 -5.99
CA CYS A 76 4.44 -0.66 -5.44
C CYS A 76 4.92 -2.09 -5.62
N PHE A 77 4.76 -2.93 -4.59
CA PHE A 77 5.02 -4.37 -4.63
C PHE A 77 3.82 -5.16 -4.16
N ASP A 78 3.40 -6.14 -4.94
CA ASP A 78 2.39 -7.14 -4.53
C ASP A 78 2.50 -8.40 -5.40
N LEU A 79 1.98 -9.51 -4.91
CA LEU A 79 1.81 -10.76 -5.68
C LEU A 79 0.55 -10.75 -6.55
N LEU A 80 -0.40 -9.89 -6.23
CA LEU A 80 -1.68 -9.73 -6.92
C LEU A 80 -1.69 -8.47 -7.76
N ASP A 81 -2.52 -8.46 -8.81
CA ASP A 81 -2.60 -7.33 -9.72
C ASP A 81 -3.20 -6.07 -9.09
N MET A 82 -2.71 -4.94 -9.53
CA MET A 82 -3.26 -3.62 -9.18
C MET A 82 -4.49 -3.30 -10.05
N LYS A 83 -5.46 -2.60 -9.44
CA LYS A 83 -6.64 -2.07 -10.15
C LYS A 83 -6.49 -0.62 -10.58
N ILE A 84 -5.40 0.02 -10.21
CA ILE A 84 -5.12 1.41 -10.55
C ILE A 84 -3.87 1.48 -11.42
N ASN A 85 -3.91 2.32 -12.44
CA ASN A 85 -2.78 2.62 -13.31
C ASN A 85 -2.62 4.14 -13.39
N ASN A 86 -1.39 4.62 -13.19
CA ASN A 86 -1.04 6.03 -13.26
C ASN A 86 0.45 6.15 -13.61
N GLN A 87 0.81 7.22 -14.31
CA GLN A 87 2.21 7.47 -14.70
C GLN A 87 3.20 7.59 -13.54
N CYS A 88 2.71 7.94 -12.34
CA CYS A 88 3.52 8.04 -11.13
C CYS A 88 3.70 6.69 -10.41
N ILE A 89 3.10 5.60 -10.90
CA ILE A 89 3.17 4.28 -10.28
C ILE A 89 4.17 3.41 -11.03
N THR A 90 5.15 2.86 -10.30
CA THR A 90 5.98 1.75 -10.75
C THR A 90 5.56 0.50 -9.97
N PHE A 91 4.94 -0.46 -10.66
CA PHE A 91 4.42 -1.67 -10.03
C PHE A 91 5.29 -2.89 -10.34
N TYR A 92 5.70 -3.59 -9.29
CA TYR A 92 6.42 -4.86 -9.36
C TYR A 92 5.51 -5.97 -8.82
N ARG A 93 5.12 -6.89 -9.70
CA ARG A 93 4.36 -8.09 -9.31
C ARG A 93 5.30 -9.17 -8.78
N GLU A 94 5.88 -8.90 -7.64
CA GLU A 94 6.92 -9.73 -7.02
C GLU A 94 6.77 -9.80 -5.51
N ASP A 95 7.37 -10.85 -4.94
CA ASP A 95 7.54 -10.94 -3.49
C ASP A 95 8.66 -9.98 -3.06
N PHE A 96 8.27 -8.89 -2.41
CA PHE A 96 9.23 -7.88 -1.94
C PHE A 96 10.28 -8.44 -0.97
N LEU A 97 10.02 -9.59 -0.29
CA LEU A 97 11.00 -10.24 0.58
C LEU A 97 12.16 -10.87 -0.21
N LYS A 98 11.95 -11.16 -1.48
CA LYS A 98 12.96 -11.72 -2.40
C LYS A 98 13.68 -10.64 -3.22
N TYR A 99 13.16 -9.43 -3.22
CA TYR A 99 13.73 -8.31 -3.96
C TYR A 99 14.99 -7.78 -3.28
N ASN A 100 16.01 -7.47 -4.06
CA ASN A 100 17.22 -6.85 -3.52
C ASN A 100 17.00 -5.34 -3.34
N PHE A 101 16.50 -4.97 -2.16
CA PHE A 101 16.18 -3.58 -1.83
C PHE A 101 17.40 -2.65 -1.68
N ILE A 102 18.63 -3.17 -1.64
CA ILE A 102 19.81 -2.35 -1.36
C ILE A 102 19.93 -1.22 -2.38
N ASN A 103 19.77 -1.53 -3.67
CA ASN A 103 19.82 -0.52 -4.73
C ASN A 103 18.60 0.42 -4.72
N LEU A 104 17.43 -0.09 -4.34
CA LEU A 104 16.21 0.70 -4.25
C LEU A 104 16.29 1.66 -3.06
N ILE A 105 16.72 1.19 -1.90
CA ILE A 105 16.88 1.98 -0.68
C ILE A 105 17.94 3.07 -0.87
N ASN A 106 19.07 2.77 -1.49
CA ASN A 106 20.11 3.76 -1.77
C ASN A 106 19.59 4.90 -2.67
N ARG A 107 18.66 4.60 -3.57
CA ARG A 107 18.02 5.61 -4.44
C ARG A 107 16.94 6.41 -3.71
N LEU A 108 16.30 5.79 -2.71
CA LEU A 108 15.15 6.33 -1.99
C LEU A 108 15.53 7.05 -0.66
N PHE A 109 16.79 7.00 -0.23
CA PHE A 109 17.22 7.31 1.14
C PHE A 109 17.00 8.75 1.61
N TYR A 110 16.73 9.71 0.73
CA TYR A 110 16.65 11.14 1.09
C TYR A 110 15.23 11.74 1.20
N SER A 111 14.17 11.05 0.81
CA SER A 111 12.80 11.61 0.90
C SER A 111 11.69 10.57 0.83
N THR A 112 11.92 9.36 1.34
CA THR A 112 11.01 8.24 1.14
C THR A 112 10.29 7.83 2.40
N PHE A 113 8.97 7.75 2.32
CA PHE A 113 8.19 7.03 3.32
C PHE A 113 7.84 5.63 2.82
N VAL A 114 8.00 4.65 3.72
CA VAL A 114 7.65 3.25 3.46
C VAL A 114 6.32 2.95 4.13
N PHE A 115 5.32 2.69 3.33
CA PHE A 115 4.05 2.18 3.80
C PHE A 115 3.96 0.67 3.61
N CYS A 116 3.60 -0.04 4.67
CA CYS A 116 3.36 -1.47 4.62
C CYS A 116 1.91 -1.78 4.96
N CYS A 117 1.15 -2.24 3.96
CA CYS A 117 -0.25 -2.61 4.11
C CYS A 117 -0.45 -3.97 4.81
N PHE A 118 0.63 -4.66 5.17
CA PHE A 118 0.59 -6.00 5.73
C PHE A 118 0.14 -6.04 7.18
N LYS A 119 -0.98 -6.72 7.43
CA LYS A 119 -1.50 -7.03 8.77
C LYS A 119 -0.62 -7.96 9.61
N LYS A 120 0.45 -8.54 9.07
CA LYS A 120 1.19 -9.63 9.74
C LYS A 120 2.70 -9.48 9.88
N LEU A 121 3.31 -8.49 9.28
CA LEU A 121 4.75 -8.28 9.46
C LEU A 121 4.99 -7.11 10.40
N SER A 122 5.48 -7.44 11.58
CA SER A 122 6.01 -6.44 12.49
C SER A 122 7.11 -5.66 11.78
N PHE A 123 7.01 -4.34 11.76
CA PHE A 123 8.01 -3.40 11.25
C PHE A 123 9.43 -3.75 11.74
N LYS A 124 9.54 -4.30 12.95
CA LYS A 124 10.78 -4.79 13.58
C LYS A 124 11.42 -5.95 12.82
N SER A 125 10.61 -6.86 12.25
CA SER A 125 11.11 -8.02 11.49
C SER A 125 11.65 -7.63 10.11
N MET A 126 11.09 -6.60 9.50
CA MET A 126 11.54 -6.09 8.20
C MET A 126 12.88 -5.37 8.32
N PHE A 127 13.03 -4.50 9.30
CA PHE A 127 14.29 -3.78 9.52
C PHE A 127 15.43 -4.64 10.04
N SER A 128 15.15 -5.74 10.75
CA SER A 128 16.20 -6.67 11.18
C SER A 128 16.91 -7.39 10.03
N LYS A 129 16.21 -7.55 8.89
CA LYS A 129 16.77 -8.14 7.65
C LYS A 129 17.50 -7.13 6.77
N LEU A 130 17.33 -5.83 7.02
CA LEU A 130 17.94 -4.74 6.28
C LEU A 130 19.24 -4.23 6.92
N LYS A 131 19.71 -4.81 8.04
CA LYS A 131 21.03 -4.47 8.58
C LYS A 131 22.11 -4.97 7.61
N PRO A 132 22.99 -4.09 7.14
CA PRO A 132 24.18 -4.52 6.40
C PRO A 132 25.00 -5.45 7.30
N LYS A 133 25.48 -6.55 6.70
CA LYS A 133 26.49 -7.39 7.35
C LYS A 133 27.78 -6.64 7.51
#